data_42c20b23238c9324e7247d8ab333910a
#
_entry.id   42c20b23238c9324e7247d8ab333910a
#
_cell.length_a   1.000
_cell.length_b   1.000
_cell.length_c   1.000
_cell.angle_alpha   90.00
_cell.angle_beta   90.00
_cell.angle_gamma   90.00
#
_symmetry.space_group_name_H-M   'P 1'
#
loop_
_entity.id
_entity.type
_entity.pdbx_description
1 polymer ?
#
loop_
_entity_poly.entity_id
_entity_poly.type
_entity_poly.pdbx_seq_one_letter_code
_entity_poly.pdbx_strand_id
1 'polypeptide(L)'
;MPLENVRRKILDEAEETASRIKEDGSSEAQRILSEAEARANEIEHKAQEDANAETKRILKEHEIAMEIEVGSMLAEAKGLALGRVTANVTSRMKSMLEEKYMAEMLESGISKFEEVYSGEIIVFASKNNRKLAESLKKKVVVKDHDGEGIILKSKDGSISLRISPDALIEENMDIVRSMVSARLFGGKKTGSDERTEEEMI
;
A
#
# COMPACT_ATOMS: atom_id res chain seq x y z
N MET A 1 74.98 -54.40 55.87
CA MET A 1 73.63 -53.99 56.31
C MET A 1 73.32 -52.49 56.18
N PRO A 2 74.19 -51.48 56.11
CA PRO A 2 73.81 -50.07 55.81
C PRO A 2 73.43 -49.82 54.39
N LEU A 3 74.00 -50.51 53.37
CA LEU A 3 73.81 -50.26 51.92
C LEU A 3 72.40 -50.69 51.44
N GLU A 4 71.86 -51.78 51.97
CA GLU A 4 70.53 -52.31 51.61
C GLU A 4 69.40 -51.38 52.12
N ASN A 5 69.57 -50.78 53.26
CA ASN A 5 68.59 -49.82 53.76
C ASN A 5 68.61 -48.52 52.99
N VAL A 6 69.74 -48.07 52.49
CA VAL A 6 69.84 -46.88 51.61
C VAL A 6 69.23 -47.19 50.25
N ARG A 7 69.48 -48.35 49.71
CA ARG A 7 68.87 -48.78 48.42
C ARG A 7 67.32 -48.82 48.48
N ARG A 8 66.79 -49.42 49.54
CA ARG A 8 65.34 -49.49 49.76
C ARG A 8 64.73 -48.12 49.93
N LYS A 9 65.36 -47.23 50.69
CA LYS A 9 64.88 -45.88 50.86
C LYS A 9 64.83 -45.08 49.52
N ILE A 10 65.84 -45.24 48.69
CA ILE A 10 65.89 -44.62 47.39
C ILE A 10 64.76 -45.17 46.43
N LEU A 11 64.48 -46.49 46.49
CA LEU A 11 63.39 -47.10 45.73
C LEU A 11 62.03 -46.62 46.23
N ASP A 12 61.82 -46.58 47.52
CA ASP A 12 60.55 -46.09 48.11
C ASP A 12 60.32 -44.63 47.81
N GLU A 13 61.30 -43.75 47.84
CA GLU A 13 61.23 -42.37 47.46
C GLU A 13 60.95 -42.19 45.92
N ALA A 14 61.56 -43.08 45.11
CA ALA A 14 61.27 -43.06 43.64
C ALA A 14 59.86 -43.52 43.31
N GLU A 15 59.35 -44.58 44.00
CA GLU A 15 57.97 -45.04 43.86
C GLU A 15 56.95 -44.01 44.32
N GLU A 16 57.19 -43.38 45.46
CA GLU A 16 56.36 -42.29 45.95
C GLU A 16 56.33 -41.08 44.97
N THR A 17 57.49 -40.70 44.44
CA THR A 17 57.58 -39.63 43.41
C THR A 17 56.86 -39.98 42.11
N ALA A 18 57.00 -41.25 41.65
CA ALA A 18 56.33 -41.76 40.46
C ALA A 18 54.79 -41.81 40.63
N SER A 19 54.31 -42.21 41.83
CA SER A 19 52.88 -42.19 42.17
C SER A 19 52.32 -40.78 42.15
N ARG A 20 53.02 -39.85 42.76
CA ARG A 20 52.62 -38.42 42.79
C ARG A 20 52.56 -37.84 41.36
N ILE A 21 53.55 -38.10 40.53
CA ILE A 21 53.54 -37.60 39.12
C ILE A 21 52.33 -38.19 38.35
N LYS A 22 51.98 -39.47 38.58
CA LYS A 22 50.82 -40.09 37.93
C LYS A 22 49.50 -39.49 38.45
N GLU A 23 49.38 -39.24 39.74
CA GLU A 23 48.19 -38.58 40.33
C GLU A 23 48.01 -37.14 39.82
N ASP A 24 49.08 -36.35 39.82
CA ASP A 24 49.07 -34.98 39.26
C ASP A 24 48.74 -34.97 37.80
N GLY A 25 49.33 -35.88 37.00
CA GLY A 25 49.02 -36.03 35.58
C GLY A 25 47.57 -36.44 35.30
N SER A 26 47.03 -37.37 36.10
CA SER A 26 45.60 -37.78 35.99
C SER A 26 44.65 -36.62 36.37
N SER A 27 44.95 -35.90 37.43
CA SER A 27 44.16 -34.75 37.87
C SER A 27 44.14 -33.64 36.81
N GLU A 28 45.30 -33.32 36.26
CA GLU A 28 45.40 -32.31 35.19
C GLU A 28 44.70 -32.73 33.92
N ALA A 29 44.78 -34.01 33.52
CA ALA A 29 44.00 -34.53 32.37
C ALA A 29 42.49 -34.42 32.58
N GLN A 30 42.00 -34.75 33.81
CA GLN A 30 40.57 -34.60 34.12
C GLN A 30 40.14 -33.12 34.12
N ARG A 31 40.98 -32.23 34.61
CA ARG A 31 40.70 -30.78 34.54
C ARG A 31 40.57 -30.30 33.11
N ILE A 32 41.50 -30.67 32.22
CA ILE A 32 41.48 -30.29 30.82
C ILE A 32 40.22 -30.83 30.10
N LEU A 33 39.86 -32.11 30.34
CA LEU A 33 38.66 -32.71 29.81
C LEU A 33 37.38 -31.97 30.26
N SER A 34 37.27 -31.72 31.56
CA SER A 34 36.12 -30.99 32.12
C SER A 34 36.00 -29.56 31.56
N GLU A 35 37.11 -28.83 31.42
CA GLU A 35 37.10 -27.52 30.77
C GLU A 35 36.72 -27.59 29.29
N ALA A 36 37.18 -28.60 28.55
CA ALA A 36 36.84 -28.80 27.17
C ALA A 36 35.34 -29.13 26.98
N GLU A 37 34.79 -30.00 27.85
CA GLU A 37 33.36 -30.31 27.87
C GLU A 37 32.50 -29.10 28.20
N ALA A 38 32.90 -28.30 29.18
CA ALA A 38 32.19 -27.07 29.54
C ALA A 38 32.16 -26.07 28.39
N ARG A 39 33.29 -25.88 27.69
CA ARG A 39 33.37 -25.01 26.49
C ARG A 39 32.55 -25.55 25.35
N ALA A 40 32.54 -26.86 25.10
CA ALA A 40 31.73 -27.48 24.07
C ALA A 40 30.22 -27.25 24.31
N ASN A 41 29.78 -27.46 25.55
CA ASN A 41 28.38 -27.22 25.95
C ASN A 41 27.99 -25.74 25.82
N GLU A 42 28.88 -24.81 26.17
CA GLU A 42 28.63 -23.36 26.01
C GLU A 42 28.47 -22.98 24.50
N ILE A 43 29.35 -23.51 23.65
CA ILE A 43 29.29 -23.29 22.20
C ILE A 43 27.98 -23.85 21.62
N GLU A 44 27.60 -25.05 22.00
CA GLU A 44 26.36 -25.68 21.55
C GLU A 44 25.13 -24.90 21.99
N HIS A 45 25.08 -24.51 23.27
CA HIS A 45 23.97 -23.71 23.79
C HIS A 45 23.84 -22.37 23.04
N LYS A 46 24.97 -21.66 22.87
CA LYS A 46 24.98 -20.41 22.15
C LYS A 46 24.55 -20.58 20.67
N ALA A 47 25.04 -21.60 19.99
CA ALA A 47 24.63 -21.89 18.62
C ALA A 47 23.13 -22.17 18.52
N GLN A 48 22.56 -22.87 19.50
CA GLN A 48 21.11 -23.13 19.56
C GLN A 48 20.31 -21.85 19.81
N GLU A 49 20.77 -20.98 20.69
CA GLU A 49 20.13 -19.67 20.93
C GLU A 49 20.17 -18.79 19.69
N ASP A 50 21.34 -18.69 19.03
CA ASP A 50 21.50 -17.91 17.80
C ASP A 50 20.61 -18.45 16.67
N ALA A 51 20.54 -19.78 16.50
CA ALA A 51 19.67 -20.42 15.52
C ALA A 51 18.18 -20.14 15.78
N ASN A 52 17.76 -20.20 17.03
CA ASN A 52 16.39 -19.90 17.43
C ASN A 52 16.03 -18.41 17.21
N ALA A 53 16.95 -17.51 17.52
CA ALA A 53 16.78 -16.09 17.30
C ALA A 53 16.66 -15.75 15.81
N GLU A 54 17.54 -16.35 14.98
CA GLU A 54 17.53 -16.19 13.53
C GLU A 54 16.26 -16.76 12.90
N THR A 55 15.81 -17.92 13.34
CA THR A 55 14.55 -18.53 12.88
C THR A 55 13.35 -17.58 13.16
N LYS A 56 13.27 -17.04 14.36
CA LYS A 56 12.21 -16.07 14.71
C LYS A 56 12.29 -14.81 13.86
N ARG A 57 13.49 -14.31 13.58
CA ARG A 57 13.70 -13.15 12.72
C ARG A 57 13.19 -13.41 11.30
N ILE A 58 13.59 -14.53 10.70
CA ILE A 58 13.19 -14.94 9.36
C ILE A 58 11.66 -15.09 9.26
N LEU A 59 11.03 -15.76 10.23
CA LEU A 59 9.58 -15.92 10.26
C LEU A 59 8.87 -14.59 10.30
N LYS A 60 9.33 -13.66 11.14
CA LYS A 60 8.73 -12.33 11.25
C LYS A 60 8.90 -11.50 9.97
N GLU A 61 10.05 -11.59 9.31
CA GLU A 61 10.29 -10.93 8.01
C GLU A 61 9.35 -11.47 6.92
N HIS A 62 9.15 -12.79 6.87
CA HIS A 62 8.21 -13.39 5.95
C HIS A 62 6.76 -13.01 6.23
N GLU A 63 6.35 -12.96 7.50
CA GLU A 63 5.02 -12.51 7.90
C GLU A 63 4.73 -11.09 7.42
N ILE A 64 5.66 -10.16 7.68
CA ILE A 64 5.54 -8.77 7.20
C ILE A 64 5.51 -8.70 5.66
N ALA A 65 6.36 -9.47 4.98
CA ALA A 65 6.37 -9.51 3.52
C ALA A 65 5.03 -10.00 2.95
N MET A 66 4.44 -11.04 3.53
CA MET A 66 3.12 -11.55 3.16
C MET A 66 2.01 -10.53 3.41
N GLU A 67 2.03 -9.83 4.54
CA GLU A 67 1.04 -8.76 4.82
C GLU A 67 1.09 -7.64 3.79
N ILE A 68 2.30 -7.21 3.40
CA ILE A 68 2.49 -6.20 2.35
C ILE A 68 1.97 -6.70 1.00
N GLU A 69 2.28 -7.94 0.62
CA GLU A 69 1.84 -8.53 -0.64
C GLU A 69 0.32 -8.64 -0.71
N VAL A 70 -0.32 -9.19 0.33
CA VAL A 70 -1.79 -9.29 0.42
C VAL A 70 -2.43 -7.90 0.40
N GLY A 71 -1.85 -6.94 1.13
CA GLY A 71 -2.31 -5.54 1.12
C GLY A 71 -2.25 -4.92 -0.28
N SER A 72 -1.16 -5.15 -1.01
CA SER A 72 -0.98 -4.68 -2.39
C SER A 72 -1.98 -5.32 -3.36
N MET A 73 -2.16 -6.64 -3.31
CA MET A 73 -3.14 -7.35 -4.13
C MET A 73 -4.58 -6.87 -3.88
N LEU A 74 -4.93 -6.62 -2.61
CA LEU A 74 -6.24 -6.11 -2.25
C LEU A 74 -6.43 -4.66 -2.75
N ALA A 75 -5.41 -3.81 -2.65
CA ALA A 75 -5.45 -2.45 -3.16
C ALA A 75 -5.61 -2.41 -4.68
N GLU A 76 -4.90 -3.28 -5.41
CA GLU A 76 -5.02 -3.42 -6.85
C GLU A 76 -6.43 -3.89 -7.27
N ALA A 77 -6.96 -4.93 -6.62
CA ALA A 77 -8.30 -5.43 -6.89
C ALA A 77 -9.37 -4.36 -6.64
N LYS A 78 -9.24 -3.59 -5.55
CA LYS A 78 -10.12 -2.45 -5.27
C LYS A 78 -9.98 -1.35 -6.32
N GLY A 79 -8.77 -1.04 -6.75
CA GLY A 79 -8.50 -0.06 -7.81
C GLY A 79 -9.15 -0.44 -9.14
N LEU A 80 -9.03 -1.70 -9.56
CA LEU A 80 -9.67 -2.23 -10.77
C LEU A 80 -11.21 -2.18 -10.68
N ALA A 81 -11.78 -2.59 -9.55
CA ALA A 81 -13.22 -2.53 -9.32
C ALA A 81 -13.74 -1.08 -9.37
N LEU A 82 -13.05 -0.16 -8.68
CA LEU A 82 -13.37 1.27 -8.68
C LEU A 82 -13.31 1.84 -10.10
N GLY A 83 -12.26 1.54 -10.86
CA GLY A 83 -12.09 2.01 -12.24
C GLY A 83 -13.22 1.56 -13.14
N ARG A 84 -13.62 0.28 -13.10
CA ARG A 84 -14.71 -0.27 -13.89
C ARG A 84 -16.07 0.37 -13.56
N VAL A 85 -16.39 0.51 -12.29
CA VAL A 85 -17.66 1.11 -11.87
C VAL A 85 -17.67 2.60 -12.20
N THR A 86 -16.57 3.32 -11.95
CA THR A 86 -16.47 4.74 -12.32
C THR A 86 -16.69 4.94 -13.82
N ALA A 87 -16.04 4.14 -14.67
CA ALA A 87 -16.24 4.22 -16.13
C ALA A 87 -17.70 3.98 -16.55
N ASN A 88 -18.39 3.01 -15.94
CA ASN A 88 -19.79 2.76 -16.22
C ASN A 88 -20.70 3.91 -15.72
N VAL A 89 -20.42 4.47 -14.55
CA VAL A 89 -21.17 5.61 -14.01
C VAL A 89 -20.99 6.83 -14.89
N THR A 90 -19.76 7.18 -15.26
CA THR A 90 -19.48 8.35 -16.12
C THR A 90 -20.11 8.21 -17.49
N SER A 91 -20.08 7.01 -18.11
CA SER A 91 -20.76 6.75 -19.39
C SER A 91 -22.28 6.97 -19.30
N ARG A 92 -22.91 6.49 -18.23
CA ARG A 92 -24.36 6.70 -18.00
C ARG A 92 -24.68 8.17 -17.71
N MET A 93 -23.84 8.84 -16.93
CA MET A 93 -23.99 10.28 -16.67
C MET A 93 -23.89 11.07 -17.96
N LYS A 94 -22.92 10.76 -18.83
CA LYS A 94 -22.78 11.41 -20.16
C LYS A 94 -24.06 11.29 -20.96
N SER A 95 -24.59 10.08 -21.13
CA SER A 95 -25.85 9.87 -21.88
C SER A 95 -27.03 10.64 -21.27
N MET A 96 -27.15 10.63 -19.94
CA MET A 96 -28.25 11.39 -19.28
C MET A 96 -28.11 12.90 -19.46
N LEU A 97 -26.90 13.44 -19.37
CA LEU A 97 -26.64 14.86 -19.55
C LEU A 97 -26.93 15.29 -20.99
N GLU A 98 -26.55 14.47 -21.97
CA GLU A 98 -26.83 14.74 -23.40
C GLU A 98 -28.34 14.70 -23.70
N GLU A 99 -29.07 13.73 -23.15
CA GLU A 99 -30.49 13.55 -23.49
C GLU A 99 -31.44 14.50 -22.76
N LYS A 100 -31.15 14.82 -21.49
CA LYS A 100 -32.13 15.50 -20.61
C LYS A 100 -31.69 16.89 -20.16
N TYR A 101 -30.41 17.12 -19.98
CA TYR A 101 -29.91 18.30 -19.27
C TYR A 101 -29.11 19.26 -20.17
N MET A 102 -28.90 18.94 -21.44
CA MET A 102 -28.10 19.79 -22.33
C MET A 102 -28.67 21.18 -22.49
N ALA A 103 -30.01 21.30 -22.50
CA ALA A 103 -30.69 22.61 -22.59
C ALA A 103 -30.43 23.47 -21.36
N GLU A 104 -30.58 22.90 -20.18
CA GLU A 104 -30.35 23.58 -18.90
C GLU A 104 -28.87 23.97 -18.73
N MET A 105 -27.95 23.10 -19.16
CA MET A 105 -26.51 23.39 -19.17
C MET A 105 -26.18 24.58 -20.08
N LEU A 106 -26.83 24.65 -21.25
CA LEU A 106 -26.63 25.73 -22.20
C LEU A 106 -27.19 27.07 -21.67
N GLU A 107 -28.39 27.07 -21.11
CA GLU A 107 -28.98 28.28 -20.49
C GLU A 107 -28.15 28.78 -19.32
N SER A 108 -27.74 27.89 -18.44
CA SER A 108 -26.85 28.22 -17.31
C SER A 108 -25.50 28.76 -17.78
N GLY A 109 -24.92 28.11 -18.81
CA GLY A 109 -23.65 28.53 -19.40
C GLY A 109 -23.72 29.91 -20.02
N ILE A 110 -24.81 30.22 -20.74
CA ILE A 110 -25.04 31.56 -21.31
C ILE A 110 -25.19 32.59 -20.21
N SER A 111 -25.97 32.32 -19.18
CA SER A 111 -26.15 33.22 -18.05
C SER A 111 -24.81 33.57 -17.37
N LYS A 112 -23.98 32.58 -17.09
CA LYS A 112 -22.62 32.78 -16.55
C LYS A 112 -21.70 33.51 -17.50
N PHE A 113 -21.83 33.30 -18.81
CA PHE A 113 -21.04 34.02 -19.80
C PHE A 113 -21.43 35.48 -19.90
N GLU A 114 -22.75 35.81 -19.81
CA GLU A 114 -23.28 37.16 -19.78
C GLU A 114 -22.87 37.95 -18.53
N GLU A 115 -22.64 37.30 -17.41
CA GLU A 115 -22.10 37.94 -16.19
C GLU A 115 -20.69 38.52 -16.41
N VAL A 116 -19.91 37.88 -17.28
CA VAL A 116 -18.51 38.23 -17.53
C VAL A 116 -18.35 39.06 -18.81
N TYR A 117 -19.26 38.88 -19.76
CA TYR A 117 -19.18 39.49 -21.09
C TYR A 117 -20.53 40.04 -21.57
N SER A 118 -20.61 41.36 -21.73
CA SER A 118 -21.84 42.08 -22.15
C SER A 118 -21.98 42.28 -23.67
N GLY A 119 -21.11 41.65 -24.50
CA GLY A 119 -21.09 41.80 -25.94
C GLY A 119 -21.84 40.70 -26.69
N GLU A 120 -21.68 40.68 -28.02
CA GLU A 120 -22.27 39.64 -28.91
C GLU A 120 -21.61 38.31 -28.68
N ILE A 121 -22.42 37.25 -28.40
CA ILE A 121 -21.97 35.88 -28.13
C ILE A 121 -22.06 35.08 -29.41
N ILE A 122 -20.96 34.38 -29.77
CA ILE A 122 -20.92 33.43 -30.86
C ILE A 122 -21.02 32.01 -30.29
N VAL A 123 -22.01 31.26 -30.71
CA VAL A 123 -22.25 29.90 -30.25
C VAL A 123 -21.80 28.92 -31.32
N PHE A 124 -20.79 28.12 -31.02
CA PHE A 124 -20.36 27.01 -31.87
C PHE A 124 -21.04 25.74 -31.37
N ALA A 125 -21.91 25.14 -32.17
CA ALA A 125 -22.66 23.94 -31.81
C ALA A 125 -22.32 22.77 -32.72
N SER A 126 -22.22 21.57 -32.16
CA SER A 126 -22.15 20.34 -32.93
C SER A 126 -23.46 20.11 -33.67
N LYS A 127 -23.44 19.26 -34.72
CA LYS A 127 -24.63 18.95 -35.51
C LYS A 127 -25.82 18.49 -34.66
N ASN A 128 -25.57 17.73 -33.60
CA ASN A 128 -26.60 17.24 -32.69
C ASN A 128 -27.23 18.37 -31.85
N ASN A 129 -26.42 19.35 -31.46
CA ASN A 129 -26.82 20.43 -30.58
C ASN A 129 -27.23 21.72 -31.31
N ARG A 130 -27.14 21.74 -32.65
CA ARG A 130 -27.48 22.92 -33.47
C ARG A 130 -28.91 23.41 -33.26
N LYS A 131 -29.88 22.50 -33.32
CA LYS A 131 -31.31 22.84 -33.13
C LYS A 131 -31.55 23.44 -31.72
N LEU A 132 -30.83 22.93 -30.72
CA LEU A 132 -30.90 23.45 -29.35
C LEU A 132 -30.31 24.85 -29.29
N ALA A 133 -29.15 25.09 -29.91
CA ALA A 133 -28.53 26.41 -29.96
C ALA A 133 -29.39 27.43 -30.74
N GLU A 134 -30.05 27.03 -31.82
CA GLU A 134 -30.95 27.87 -32.60
C GLU A 134 -32.27 28.16 -31.87
N SER A 135 -32.71 27.33 -30.95
CA SER A 135 -33.91 27.56 -30.13
C SER A 135 -33.75 28.64 -29.04
N LEU A 136 -32.52 29.09 -28.83
CA LEU A 136 -32.24 30.18 -27.87
C LEU A 136 -32.92 31.49 -28.34
N LYS A 137 -33.75 32.05 -27.50
CA LYS A 137 -34.49 33.32 -27.76
C LYS A 137 -33.60 34.56 -27.73
N LYS A 138 -32.28 34.42 -27.60
CA LYS A 138 -31.30 35.50 -27.48
C LYS A 138 -30.59 35.81 -28.82
N LYS A 139 -30.07 37.01 -28.98
CA LYS A 139 -29.23 37.39 -30.15
C LYS A 139 -27.88 36.69 -30.08
N VAL A 140 -27.85 35.43 -30.56
CA VAL A 140 -26.63 34.65 -30.67
C VAL A 140 -26.38 34.27 -32.12
N VAL A 141 -25.15 34.28 -32.56
CA VAL A 141 -24.73 33.79 -33.86
C VAL A 141 -24.32 32.33 -33.74
N VAL A 142 -25.11 31.41 -34.31
CA VAL A 142 -24.80 29.97 -34.26
C VAL A 142 -23.91 29.60 -35.45
N LYS A 143 -22.82 28.93 -35.18
CA LYS A 143 -21.87 28.37 -36.15
C LYS A 143 -21.69 26.86 -35.92
N ASP A 144 -21.40 26.15 -36.99
CA ASP A 144 -21.13 24.72 -36.92
C ASP A 144 -19.76 24.44 -36.28
N HIS A 145 -19.70 23.37 -35.51
CA HIS A 145 -18.50 22.87 -34.88
C HIS A 145 -18.42 21.35 -35.02
N ASP A 146 -17.26 20.84 -35.46
CA ASP A 146 -17.04 19.39 -35.64
C ASP A 146 -16.75 18.62 -34.35
N GLY A 147 -16.63 19.30 -33.19
CA GLY A 147 -16.41 18.71 -31.88
C GLY A 147 -17.70 18.41 -31.12
N GLU A 148 -17.59 17.72 -29.99
CA GLU A 148 -18.70 17.47 -29.09
C GLU A 148 -19.04 18.70 -28.21
N GLY A 149 -20.34 18.86 -27.90
CA GLY A 149 -20.86 19.91 -27.03
C GLY A 149 -21.10 21.25 -27.75
N ILE A 150 -21.08 22.30 -26.97
CA ILE A 150 -21.30 23.68 -27.41
C ILE A 150 -20.17 24.55 -26.86
N ILE A 151 -19.68 25.48 -27.67
CA ILE A 151 -18.67 26.46 -27.26
C ILE A 151 -19.24 27.85 -27.41
N LEU A 152 -19.29 28.60 -26.33
CA LEU A 152 -19.59 30.03 -26.32
C LEU A 152 -18.28 30.80 -26.48
N LYS A 153 -18.25 31.76 -27.39
CA LYS A 153 -17.10 32.67 -27.54
C LYS A 153 -17.55 34.13 -27.61
N SER A 154 -16.75 35.01 -27.03
CA SER A 154 -16.87 36.45 -27.26
C SER A 154 -16.52 36.81 -28.71
N LYS A 155 -17.06 37.88 -29.25
CA LYS A 155 -16.79 38.31 -30.61
C LYS A 155 -15.33 38.57 -30.93
N ASP A 156 -14.59 39.04 -29.93
CA ASP A 156 -13.13 39.26 -30.00
C ASP A 156 -12.29 38.05 -29.76
N GLY A 157 -12.93 36.92 -29.37
CA GLY A 157 -12.26 35.64 -29.07
C GLY A 157 -11.50 35.60 -27.75
N SER A 158 -11.59 36.64 -26.92
CA SER A 158 -10.86 36.75 -25.64
C SER A 158 -11.39 35.78 -24.58
N ILE A 159 -12.69 35.48 -24.60
CA ILE A 159 -13.37 34.62 -23.65
C ILE A 159 -13.99 33.45 -24.40
N SER A 160 -13.80 32.23 -23.88
CA SER A 160 -14.49 31.04 -24.38
C SER A 160 -14.93 30.15 -23.23
N LEU A 161 -16.15 29.63 -23.32
CA LEU A 161 -16.71 28.66 -22.38
C LEU A 161 -17.16 27.43 -23.15
N ARG A 162 -16.65 26.26 -22.77
CA ARG A 162 -17.07 24.96 -23.34
C ARG A 162 -18.15 24.35 -22.46
N ILE A 163 -19.28 24.02 -23.08
CA ILE A 163 -20.40 23.35 -22.44
C ILE A 163 -20.50 21.95 -23.06
N SER A 164 -20.04 20.96 -22.32
CA SER A 164 -20.13 19.58 -22.73
C SER A 164 -20.29 18.68 -21.50
N PRO A 165 -21.01 17.55 -21.64
CA PRO A 165 -21.11 16.57 -20.56
C PRO A 165 -19.75 16.09 -20.08
N ASP A 166 -18.79 15.89 -20.97
CA ASP A 166 -17.45 15.45 -20.62
C ASP A 166 -16.72 16.48 -19.73
N ALA A 167 -16.78 17.77 -20.08
CA ALA A 167 -16.16 18.81 -19.28
C ALA A 167 -16.75 18.86 -17.86
N LEU A 168 -18.08 18.74 -17.75
CA LEU A 168 -18.75 18.74 -16.44
C LEU A 168 -18.37 17.49 -15.61
N ILE A 169 -18.28 16.34 -16.24
CA ILE A 169 -17.87 15.09 -15.58
C ILE A 169 -16.42 15.18 -15.14
N GLU A 170 -15.50 15.68 -15.99
CA GLU A 170 -14.08 15.84 -15.67
C GLU A 170 -13.89 16.78 -14.48
N GLU A 171 -14.59 17.91 -14.46
CA GLU A 171 -14.53 18.88 -13.34
C GLU A 171 -14.99 18.27 -12.01
N ASN A 172 -15.92 17.31 -12.05
CA ASN A 172 -16.47 16.66 -10.87
C ASN A 172 -15.96 15.21 -10.66
N MET A 173 -14.91 14.80 -11.36
CA MET A 173 -14.44 13.40 -11.32
C MET A 173 -14.04 12.93 -9.94
N ASP A 174 -13.45 13.78 -9.12
CA ASP A 174 -13.05 13.44 -7.75
C ASP A 174 -14.26 13.17 -6.86
N ILE A 175 -15.34 13.94 -7.04
CA ILE A 175 -16.61 13.72 -6.34
C ILE A 175 -17.21 12.38 -6.77
N VAL A 176 -17.25 12.09 -8.08
CA VAL A 176 -17.74 10.83 -8.62
C VAL A 176 -16.96 9.64 -8.07
N ARG A 177 -15.63 9.70 -8.10
CA ARG A 177 -14.77 8.65 -7.55
C ARG A 177 -14.98 8.45 -6.04
N SER A 178 -15.09 9.53 -5.29
CA SER A 178 -15.34 9.47 -3.85
C SER A 178 -16.69 8.80 -3.54
N MET A 179 -17.75 9.19 -4.25
CA MET A 179 -19.08 8.59 -4.08
C MET A 179 -19.10 7.11 -4.47
N VAL A 180 -18.46 6.74 -5.58
CA VAL A 180 -18.36 5.35 -6.02
C VAL A 180 -17.56 4.53 -5.02
N SER A 181 -16.43 5.05 -4.53
CA SER A 181 -15.60 4.40 -3.50
C SER A 181 -16.39 4.17 -2.21
N ALA A 182 -17.10 5.19 -1.74
CA ALA A 182 -17.93 5.08 -0.54
C ALA A 182 -19.05 4.03 -0.68
N ARG A 183 -19.64 3.90 -1.87
CA ARG A 183 -20.68 2.89 -2.14
C ARG A 183 -20.13 1.48 -2.26
N LEU A 184 -18.94 1.31 -2.87
CA LEU A 184 -18.33 0.00 -3.07
C LEU A 184 -17.66 -0.55 -1.82
N PHE A 185 -16.98 0.32 -1.07
CA PHE A 185 -16.09 -0.09 0.01
C PHE A 185 -16.46 0.51 1.38
N GLY A 186 -17.36 1.50 1.40
CA GLY A 186 -17.90 2.13 2.61
C GLY A 186 -19.01 1.31 3.27
N GLY A 187 -18.86 -0.03 3.32
CA GLY A 187 -19.76 -0.90 4.05
C GLY A 187 -19.86 -0.47 5.52
N LYS A 188 -21.05 -0.48 6.10
CA LYS A 188 -21.25 -0.41 7.54
C LYS A 188 -20.18 -1.31 8.18
N LYS A 189 -19.44 -0.80 9.16
CA LYS A 189 -18.72 -1.64 10.12
C LYS A 189 -19.75 -2.61 10.68
N THR A 190 -19.83 -3.82 10.11
CA THR A 190 -20.52 -4.93 10.74
C THR A 190 -19.66 -5.25 11.95
N GLY A 191 -20.19 -4.99 13.16
CA GLY A 191 -19.54 -5.30 14.41
C GLY A 191 -19.22 -6.79 14.48
N SER A 192 -17.96 -7.12 14.28
CA SER A 192 -17.38 -8.45 14.50
C SER A 192 -15.88 -8.38 14.81
N ASP A 193 -15.38 -7.28 15.38
CA ASP A 193 -14.03 -7.20 15.94
C ASP A 193 -14.01 -6.96 17.47
N GLU A 194 -15.05 -7.39 18.18
CA GLU A 194 -15.06 -7.45 19.66
C GLU A 194 -14.99 -8.89 20.17
N ARG A 195 -14.20 -9.75 19.57
CA ARG A 195 -13.84 -11.04 20.19
C ARG A 195 -12.37 -11.28 19.88
N THR A 196 -11.53 -11.02 20.84
CA THR A 196 -10.27 -11.74 21.13
C THR A 196 -9.31 -10.91 21.98
N GLU A 197 -9.77 -10.38 23.10
CA GLU A 197 -8.85 -9.94 24.18
C GLU A 197 -9.17 -10.53 25.57
N GLU A 198 -10.16 -11.40 25.72
CA GLU A 198 -10.50 -11.99 27.03
C GLU A 198 -10.25 -13.50 27.18
N GLU A 199 -9.61 -14.17 26.24
CA GLU A 199 -9.28 -15.61 26.37
C GLU A 199 -7.78 -15.94 26.32
N MET A 200 -6.90 -15.04 26.78
CA MET A 200 -5.51 -15.41 27.08
C MET A 200 -5.05 -14.77 28.40
N ILE A 201 -5.64 -15.25 29.52
CA ILE A 201 -5.00 -15.21 30.84
C ILE A 201 -4.98 -16.63 31.40
#